data_81b566f0c84da1ada654b0f498ef16d1
#
_entry.id   81b566f0c84da1ada654b0f498ef16d1
#
_cell.length_a   1.000
_cell.length_b   1.000
_cell.length_c   1.000
_cell.angle_alpha   90.00
_cell.angle_beta   90.00
_cell.angle_gamma   90.00
#
_symmetry.space_group_name_H-M   'P 1'
#
loop_
_entity.id
_entity.type
_entity.pdbx_description
1 polymer ?
#
loop_
_entity_poly.entity_id
_entity_poly.type
_entity_poly.pdbx_seq_one_letter_code
_entity_poly.pdbx_strand_id
1 'polypeptide(L)'
;IIYFHKAIQELERAHESLSFAAFLYAIIGAVGTMLLAIFLSTAESWRPLFHRYIRMGLTEYAAAISIIIFIGLPHVGELAHLDKMTLPVSTSFKPTSPSRDRFLVEFWHLPVSWVFAAILPGIIITVLFFFDHEVSSIICTIDRYGTRKPGGFAWDIVLLGTTTALCGILGIPPANGLLPQAPLHSESLMHTEKEQRTITVDGEEKIETYEVKRVYEQRWSAFLHSAVIFLFISPPFMKVLGLTPTSVLAGLFMFMGEQS
;
A
#
# COMPACT_ATOMS: atom_id res chain seq x y z
N ILE A 1 -2.19 -14.85 7.12
CA ILE A 1 -1.95 -16.09 6.33
C ILE A 1 -1.71 -15.76 4.86
N ILE A 2 -2.57 -14.97 4.19
CA ILE A 2 -2.44 -14.64 2.75
C ILE A 2 -1.09 -13.98 2.43
N TYR A 3 -0.63 -13.05 3.25
CA TYR A 3 0.65 -12.36 3.06
C TYR A 3 1.85 -13.30 3.16
N PHE A 4 1.85 -14.22 4.14
CA PHE A 4 2.89 -15.25 4.25
C PHE A 4 2.92 -16.19 3.04
N HIS A 5 1.74 -16.58 2.54
CA HIS A 5 1.64 -17.39 1.33
C HIS A 5 2.27 -16.69 0.11
N LYS A 6 1.98 -15.37 -0.04
CA LYS A 6 2.59 -14.56 -1.11
C LYS A 6 4.10 -14.44 -0.97
N ALA A 7 4.60 -14.24 0.25
CA ALA A 7 6.03 -14.19 0.51
C ALA A 7 6.73 -15.51 0.13
N ILE A 8 6.14 -16.65 0.50
CA ILE A 8 6.67 -17.97 0.16
C ILE A 8 6.67 -18.17 -1.37
N GLN A 9 5.59 -17.82 -2.05
CA GLN A 9 5.47 -17.91 -3.51
C GLN A 9 6.57 -17.11 -4.23
N GLU A 10 6.92 -15.93 -3.74
CA GLU A 10 8.02 -15.14 -4.33
C GLU A 10 9.39 -15.78 -4.09
N LEU A 11 9.61 -16.39 -2.92
CA LEU A 11 10.83 -17.12 -2.63
C LEU A 11 10.96 -18.44 -3.42
N GLU A 12 9.85 -19.14 -3.66
CA GLU A 12 9.83 -20.33 -4.53
C GLU A 12 10.25 -19.98 -5.96
N ARG A 13 9.71 -18.90 -6.52
CA ARG A 13 10.13 -18.39 -7.85
C ARG A 13 11.62 -18.06 -7.88
N ALA A 14 12.13 -17.44 -6.82
CA ALA A 14 13.55 -17.13 -6.70
C ALA A 14 14.40 -18.41 -6.64
N HIS A 15 13.94 -19.47 -5.97
CA HIS A 15 14.62 -20.76 -5.91
C HIS A 15 14.74 -21.43 -7.28
N GLU A 16 13.69 -21.34 -8.10
CA GLU A 16 13.67 -21.94 -9.45
C GLU A 16 14.58 -21.22 -10.45
N SER A 17 14.80 -19.92 -10.26
CA SER A 17 15.46 -19.05 -11.24
C SER A 17 16.91 -18.67 -10.90
N LEU A 18 17.30 -18.73 -9.62
CA LEU A 18 18.59 -18.22 -9.13
C LEU A 18 19.54 -19.37 -8.78
N SER A 19 20.84 -19.08 -8.82
CA SER A 19 21.86 -19.95 -8.25
C SER A 19 21.67 -20.10 -6.74
N PHE A 20 22.18 -21.21 -6.15
CA PHE A 20 22.00 -21.48 -4.72
C PHE A 20 22.50 -20.32 -3.82
N ALA A 21 23.65 -19.72 -4.16
CA ALA A 21 24.19 -18.57 -3.40
C ALA A 21 23.28 -17.33 -3.52
N ALA A 22 22.76 -17.04 -4.70
CA ALA A 22 21.85 -15.93 -4.96
C ALA A 22 20.48 -16.16 -4.27
N PHE A 23 20.01 -17.40 -4.23
CA PHE A 23 18.79 -17.77 -3.52
C PHE A 23 18.95 -17.60 -2.00
N LEU A 24 20.06 -18.07 -1.40
CA LEU A 24 20.34 -17.82 0.02
C LEU A 24 20.37 -16.33 0.34
N TYR A 25 20.98 -15.55 -0.54
CA TYR A 25 20.95 -14.09 -0.40
C TYR A 25 19.54 -13.52 -0.50
N ALA A 26 18.68 -14.04 -1.38
CA ALA A 26 17.29 -13.64 -1.48
C ALA A 26 16.51 -13.93 -0.17
N ILE A 27 16.76 -15.08 0.48
CA ILE A 27 16.20 -15.38 1.80
C ILE A 27 16.67 -14.37 2.85
N ILE A 28 17.98 -14.07 2.88
CA ILE A 28 18.54 -13.08 3.80
C ILE A 28 17.89 -11.69 3.54
N GLY A 29 17.69 -11.31 2.28
CA GLY A 29 17.00 -10.09 1.90
C GLY A 29 15.56 -10.03 2.38
N ALA A 30 14.80 -11.11 2.23
CA ALA A 30 13.42 -11.20 2.68
C ALA A 30 13.30 -11.16 4.21
N VAL A 31 14.00 -12.04 4.90
CA VAL A 31 13.99 -12.12 6.37
C VAL A 31 14.58 -10.85 6.98
N GLY A 32 15.67 -10.32 6.40
CA GLY A 32 16.30 -9.10 6.85
C GLY A 32 15.39 -7.88 6.72
N THR A 33 14.67 -7.74 5.61
CA THR A 33 13.68 -6.65 5.42
C THR A 33 12.58 -6.75 6.47
N MET A 34 12.01 -7.93 6.71
CA MET A 34 11.00 -8.16 7.72
C MET A 34 11.52 -7.81 9.13
N LEU A 35 12.65 -8.40 9.53
CA LEU A 35 13.21 -8.21 10.89
C LEU A 35 13.60 -6.76 11.14
N LEU A 36 14.19 -6.09 10.15
CA LEU A 36 14.54 -4.67 10.28
C LEU A 36 13.29 -3.80 10.38
N ALA A 37 12.24 -4.09 9.62
CA ALA A 37 10.97 -3.36 9.71
C ALA A 37 10.32 -3.55 11.08
N ILE A 38 10.27 -4.79 11.61
CA ILE A 38 9.77 -5.08 12.96
C ILE A 38 10.62 -4.34 14.02
N PHE A 39 11.95 -4.41 13.91
CA PHE A 39 12.84 -3.74 14.85
C PHE A 39 12.60 -2.22 14.86
N LEU A 40 12.54 -1.58 13.70
CA LEU A 40 12.29 -0.14 13.58
C LEU A 40 10.88 0.25 14.05
N SER A 41 9.88 -0.59 13.85
CA SER A 41 8.51 -0.32 14.31
C SER A 41 8.41 -0.22 15.84
N THR A 42 9.34 -0.80 16.59
CA THR A 42 9.43 -0.70 18.04
C THR A 42 10.16 0.56 18.53
N ALA A 43 10.66 1.42 17.63
CA ALA A 43 11.54 2.53 17.97
C ALA A 43 10.89 3.58 18.90
N GLU A 44 9.57 3.67 18.93
CA GLU A 44 8.89 4.55 19.90
C GLU A 44 9.20 4.18 21.35
N SER A 45 9.40 2.89 21.64
CA SER A 45 9.74 2.38 22.97
C SER A 45 11.18 2.65 23.40
N TRP A 46 12.07 3.06 22.50
CA TRP A 46 13.53 3.24 22.77
C TRP A 46 13.83 4.52 23.56
N ARG A 47 13.18 4.71 24.67
CA ARG A 47 13.53 5.76 25.62
C ARG A 47 14.74 5.30 26.44
N PRO A 48 15.82 6.07 26.55
CA PRO A 48 16.13 7.46 26.17
C PRO A 48 17.02 7.63 24.91
N LEU A 49 17.09 6.63 24.02
CA LEU A 49 18.14 6.52 23.02
C LEU A 49 18.17 7.66 21.98
N PHE A 50 17.00 8.13 21.54
CA PHE A 50 16.88 9.17 20.52
C PHE A 50 15.81 10.21 20.89
N HIS A 51 15.87 11.39 20.24
CA HIS A 51 14.86 12.41 20.36
C HIS A 51 13.48 11.89 19.88
N ARG A 52 12.40 12.36 20.51
CA ARG A 52 11.03 11.90 20.23
C ARG A 52 10.68 11.88 18.73
N TYR A 53 11.03 12.94 17.98
CA TYR A 53 10.72 13.02 16.56
C TYR A 53 11.48 11.99 15.70
N ILE A 54 12.72 11.66 16.09
CA ILE A 54 13.50 10.63 15.40
C ILE A 54 12.86 9.26 15.63
N ARG A 55 12.51 8.94 16.87
CA ARG A 55 11.85 7.66 17.20
C ARG A 55 10.52 7.52 16.45
N MET A 56 9.69 8.57 16.47
CA MET A 56 8.41 8.60 15.76
C MET A 56 8.63 8.40 14.24
N GLY A 57 9.60 9.09 13.64
CA GLY A 57 9.95 8.90 12.24
C GLY A 57 10.43 7.50 11.91
N LEU A 58 11.24 6.87 12.77
CA LEU A 58 11.70 5.49 12.60
C LEU A 58 10.54 4.49 12.66
N THR A 59 9.59 4.70 13.57
CA THR A 59 8.40 3.84 13.70
C THR A 59 7.49 3.98 12.49
N GLU A 60 7.15 5.20 12.10
CA GLU A 60 6.24 5.48 10.99
C GLU A 60 6.79 5.02 9.62
N TYR A 61 8.10 5.19 9.41
CA TYR A 61 8.76 4.84 8.16
C TYR A 61 9.55 3.53 8.22
N ALA A 62 9.29 2.68 9.21
CA ALA A 62 10.01 1.43 9.45
C ALA A 62 10.12 0.54 8.19
N ALA A 63 8.99 0.28 7.54
CA ALA A 63 8.95 -0.51 6.32
C ALA A 63 9.69 0.17 5.16
N ALA A 64 9.49 1.47 4.96
CA ALA A 64 10.13 2.22 3.88
C ALA A 64 11.66 2.25 4.04
N ILE A 65 12.15 2.49 5.27
CA ILE A 65 13.60 2.48 5.57
C ILE A 65 14.19 1.10 5.30
N SER A 66 13.51 0.04 5.75
CA SER A 66 13.97 -1.34 5.53
C SER A 66 14.04 -1.69 4.05
N ILE A 67 13.03 -1.32 3.26
CA ILE A 67 13.01 -1.50 1.82
C ILE A 67 14.19 -0.79 1.16
N ILE A 68 14.43 0.48 1.46
CA ILE A 68 15.52 1.26 0.87
C ILE A 68 16.88 0.66 1.18
N ILE A 69 17.11 0.22 2.43
CA ILE A 69 18.36 -0.41 2.85
C ILE A 69 18.59 -1.70 2.06
N PHE A 70 17.57 -2.58 1.98
CA PHE A 70 17.72 -3.87 1.29
C PHE A 70 17.63 -3.77 -0.24
N ILE A 71 17.16 -2.67 -0.81
CA ILE A 71 17.36 -2.34 -2.23
C ILE A 71 18.82 -1.95 -2.49
N GLY A 72 19.42 -1.17 -1.61
CA GLY A 72 20.81 -0.69 -1.76
C GLY A 72 21.86 -1.76 -1.47
N LEU A 73 21.62 -2.62 -0.48
CA LEU A 73 22.59 -3.62 -0.01
C LEU A 73 23.16 -4.53 -1.11
N PRO A 74 22.36 -5.06 -2.06
CA PRO A 74 22.86 -5.90 -3.16
C PRO A 74 23.78 -5.19 -4.16
N HIS A 75 23.97 -3.91 -4.02
CA HIS A 75 24.81 -3.12 -4.94
C HIS A 75 26.19 -2.79 -4.34
N VAL A 76 26.47 -3.28 -3.12
CA VAL A 76 27.69 -2.97 -2.38
C VAL A 76 28.62 -4.18 -2.36
N GLY A 77 29.89 -3.95 -2.72
CA GLY A 77 30.98 -4.93 -2.62
C GLY A 77 30.76 -6.19 -3.46
N GLU A 78 31.10 -7.34 -2.92
CA GLU A 78 31.00 -8.64 -3.57
C GLU A 78 29.55 -9.06 -3.88
N LEU A 79 28.57 -8.51 -3.16
CA LEU A 79 27.15 -8.76 -3.40
C LEU A 79 26.68 -8.21 -4.75
N ALA A 80 27.39 -7.26 -5.34
CA ALA A 80 27.07 -6.69 -6.64
C ALA A 80 27.19 -7.73 -7.78
N HIS A 81 28.01 -8.75 -7.60
CA HIS A 81 28.25 -9.80 -8.59
C HIS A 81 27.25 -10.97 -8.53
N LEU A 82 26.43 -11.03 -7.48
CA LEU A 82 25.40 -12.05 -7.38
C LEU A 82 24.22 -11.75 -8.31
N ASP A 83 23.70 -12.80 -8.96
CA ASP A 83 22.48 -12.69 -9.74
C ASP A 83 21.30 -12.29 -8.84
N LYS A 84 20.44 -11.43 -9.34
CA LYS A 84 19.31 -10.87 -8.61
C LYS A 84 18.04 -10.96 -9.45
N MET A 85 17.01 -11.44 -8.85
CA MET A 85 15.68 -11.32 -9.43
C MET A 85 15.09 -9.97 -9.02
N THR A 86 14.95 -9.06 -9.97
CA THR A 86 14.40 -7.72 -9.76
C THR A 86 13.04 -7.58 -10.38
N LEU A 87 12.32 -6.52 -10.02
CA LEU A 87 11.02 -6.22 -10.61
C LEU A 87 11.13 -6.02 -12.13
N PRO A 88 10.30 -6.71 -12.92
CA PRO A 88 10.23 -6.48 -14.36
C PRO A 88 9.59 -5.11 -14.61
N VAL A 89 10.35 -4.16 -15.08
CA VAL A 89 9.88 -2.80 -15.40
C VAL A 89 10.03 -2.52 -16.89
N SER A 90 9.04 -1.83 -17.46
CA SER A 90 9.13 -1.33 -18.84
C SER A 90 9.77 0.05 -18.84
N THR A 91 10.79 0.25 -19.67
CA THR A 91 11.45 1.56 -19.83
C THR A 91 10.64 2.52 -20.71
N SER A 92 9.58 2.06 -21.34
CA SER A 92 8.72 2.85 -22.21
C SER A 92 7.26 2.72 -21.78
N PHE A 93 6.53 3.83 -21.87
CA PHE A 93 5.09 3.86 -21.59
C PHE A 93 4.33 3.24 -22.79
N LYS A 94 4.13 1.93 -22.70
CA LYS A 94 3.39 1.14 -23.71
C LYS A 94 2.65 0.00 -23.01
N PRO A 95 1.63 -0.59 -23.65
CA PRO A 95 0.97 -1.79 -23.13
C PRO A 95 1.97 -2.90 -22.86
N THR A 96 1.79 -3.62 -21.75
CA THR A 96 2.69 -4.71 -21.35
C THR A 96 2.50 -5.95 -22.23
N SER A 97 1.30 -6.15 -22.77
CA SER A 97 1.02 -7.27 -23.68
C SER A 97 1.63 -7.02 -25.05
N PRO A 98 2.45 -7.95 -25.58
CA PRO A 98 3.05 -7.82 -26.91
C PRO A 98 2.02 -7.86 -28.04
N SER A 99 0.80 -8.34 -27.78
CA SER A 99 -0.30 -8.38 -28.75
C SER A 99 -1.04 -7.04 -28.90
N ARG A 100 -0.66 -6.01 -28.14
CA ARG A 100 -1.35 -4.72 -28.13
C ARG A 100 -0.39 -3.58 -28.39
N ASP A 101 -0.68 -2.82 -29.43
CA ASP A 101 0.09 -1.61 -29.79
C ASP A 101 -0.46 -0.34 -29.11
N ARG A 102 -1.72 -0.39 -28.65
CA ARG A 102 -2.44 0.77 -28.10
C ARG A 102 -3.06 0.43 -26.74
N PHE A 103 -3.22 1.45 -25.89
CA PHE A 103 -3.92 1.29 -24.61
C PHE A 103 -5.43 1.09 -24.81
N LEU A 104 -6.05 1.72 -25.80
CA LEU A 104 -7.48 1.56 -26.05
C LEU A 104 -7.79 0.14 -26.48
N VAL A 105 -8.69 -0.52 -25.75
CA VAL A 105 -9.16 -1.87 -26.09
C VAL A 105 -10.24 -1.77 -27.18
N GLU A 106 -10.05 -2.46 -28.29
CA GLU A 106 -11.01 -2.50 -29.38
C GLU A 106 -12.14 -3.52 -29.09
N PHE A 107 -12.88 -3.30 -28.00
CA PHE A 107 -13.93 -4.19 -27.51
C PHE A 107 -15.11 -4.34 -28.50
N TRP A 108 -15.28 -3.40 -29.43
CA TRP A 108 -16.33 -3.46 -30.48
C TRP A 108 -16.09 -4.52 -31.54
N HIS A 109 -14.90 -5.07 -31.64
CA HIS A 109 -14.58 -6.21 -32.50
C HIS A 109 -14.81 -7.57 -31.85
N LEU A 110 -15.21 -7.57 -30.56
CA LEU A 110 -15.41 -8.79 -29.81
C LEU A 110 -16.72 -9.47 -30.21
N PRO A 111 -16.73 -10.79 -30.51
CA PRO A 111 -17.96 -11.53 -30.72
C PRO A 111 -18.90 -11.43 -29.51
N VAL A 112 -20.20 -11.26 -29.81
CA VAL A 112 -21.24 -11.05 -28.78
C VAL A 112 -21.27 -12.16 -27.70
N SER A 113 -20.94 -13.40 -28.10
CA SER A 113 -20.84 -14.53 -27.14
C SER A 113 -19.81 -14.30 -26.04
N TRP A 114 -18.68 -13.66 -26.33
CA TRP A 114 -17.66 -13.34 -25.33
C TRP A 114 -18.08 -12.20 -24.41
N VAL A 115 -18.93 -11.28 -24.88
CA VAL A 115 -19.51 -10.23 -24.02
C VAL A 115 -20.38 -10.88 -22.94
N PHE A 116 -21.20 -11.86 -23.28
CA PHE A 116 -21.98 -12.60 -22.29
C PHE A 116 -21.13 -13.48 -21.39
N ALA A 117 -20.08 -14.12 -21.92
CA ALA A 117 -19.15 -14.90 -21.13
C ALA A 117 -18.40 -14.04 -20.08
N ALA A 118 -18.12 -12.76 -20.38
CA ALA A 118 -17.46 -11.83 -19.47
C ALA A 118 -18.31 -11.41 -18.26
N ILE A 119 -19.63 -11.64 -18.30
CA ILE A 119 -20.51 -11.29 -17.17
C ILE A 119 -20.11 -12.08 -15.91
N LEU A 120 -19.80 -13.37 -16.05
CA LEU A 120 -19.46 -14.21 -14.89
C LEU A 120 -18.19 -13.71 -14.13
N PRO A 121 -17.03 -13.55 -14.79
CA PRO A 121 -15.87 -12.96 -14.12
C PRO A 121 -16.13 -11.51 -13.66
N GLY A 122 -16.95 -10.74 -14.40
CA GLY A 122 -17.35 -9.40 -14.00
C GLY A 122 -18.10 -9.36 -12.66
N ILE A 123 -19.02 -10.27 -12.43
CA ILE A 123 -19.73 -10.41 -11.15
C ILE A 123 -18.76 -10.72 -10.02
N ILE A 124 -17.83 -11.65 -10.23
CA ILE A 124 -16.83 -12.02 -9.22
C ILE A 124 -15.96 -10.83 -8.84
N ILE A 125 -15.46 -10.09 -9.84
CA ILE A 125 -14.63 -8.90 -9.61
C ILE A 125 -15.44 -7.81 -8.88
N THR A 126 -16.69 -7.60 -9.27
CA THR A 126 -17.57 -6.60 -8.65
C THR A 126 -17.79 -6.92 -7.17
N VAL A 127 -18.07 -8.18 -6.83
CA VAL A 127 -18.26 -8.61 -5.44
C VAL A 127 -16.97 -8.39 -4.64
N LEU A 128 -15.82 -8.83 -5.16
CA LEU A 128 -14.54 -8.66 -4.46
C LEU A 128 -14.20 -7.19 -4.23
N PHE A 129 -14.33 -6.35 -5.25
CA PHE A 129 -14.01 -4.92 -5.16
C PHE A 129 -14.98 -4.18 -4.23
N PHE A 130 -16.26 -4.54 -4.27
CA PHE A 130 -17.25 -3.98 -3.37
C PHE A 130 -16.89 -4.27 -1.91
N PHE A 131 -16.61 -5.53 -1.57
CA PHE A 131 -16.25 -5.89 -0.20
C PHE A 131 -14.97 -5.22 0.27
N ASP A 132 -13.91 -5.25 -0.51
CA ASP A 132 -12.63 -4.61 -0.15
C ASP A 132 -12.81 -3.11 0.08
N HIS A 133 -13.54 -2.44 -0.79
CA HIS A 133 -13.78 -1.01 -0.70
C HIS A 133 -14.63 -0.65 0.52
N GLU A 134 -15.76 -1.31 0.70
CA GLU A 134 -16.70 -1.05 1.80
C GLU A 134 -16.06 -1.33 3.16
N VAL A 135 -15.34 -2.44 3.32
CA VAL A 135 -14.66 -2.76 4.57
C VAL A 135 -13.59 -1.72 4.89
N SER A 136 -12.80 -1.29 3.90
CA SER A 136 -11.81 -0.22 4.07
C SER A 136 -12.46 1.09 4.48
N SER A 137 -13.57 1.47 3.82
CA SER A 137 -14.30 2.70 4.08
C SER A 137 -14.95 2.71 5.47
N ILE A 138 -15.58 1.59 5.86
CA ILE A 138 -16.19 1.44 7.20
C ILE A 138 -15.12 1.56 8.28
N ILE A 139 -13.98 0.85 8.16
CA ILE A 139 -12.92 0.89 9.16
C ILE A 139 -12.37 2.31 9.32
N CYS A 140 -12.26 3.10 8.25
CA CYS A 140 -11.80 4.49 8.33
C CYS A 140 -12.81 5.46 8.92
N THR A 141 -14.08 5.07 9.09
CA THR A 141 -15.16 5.92 9.60
C THR A 141 -15.68 5.49 10.97
N ILE A 142 -15.04 4.54 11.66
CA ILE A 142 -15.40 4.13 13.02
C ILE A 142 -15.21 5.29 14.00
N ASP A 143 -15.94 5.26 15.10
CA ASP A 143 -15.95 6.31 16.14
C ASP A 143 -14.55 6.64 16.70
N ARG A 144 -13.63 5.69 16.67
CA ARG A 144 -12.24 5.87 17.11
C ARG A 144 -11.55 7.05 16.39
N TYR A 145 -11.87 7.29 15.13
CA TYR A 145 -11.26 8.36 14.32
C TYR A 145 -11.93 9.71 14.48
N GLY A 146 -13.09 9.78 15.12
CA GLY A 146 -13.79 11.02 15.43
C GLY A 146 -14.03 11.90 14.21
N THR A 147 -14.42 11.31 13.07
CA THR A 147 -14.69 12.03 11.82
C THR A 147 -15.87 13.00 12.01
N ARG A 148 -15.72 14.23 11.48
CA ARG A 148 -16.79 15.26 11.54
C ARG A 148 -17.77 15.13 10.37
N LYS A 149 -17.28 14.62 9.24
CA LYS A 149 -18.07 14.46 8.02
C LYS A 149 -18.68 13.07 7.95
N PRO A 150 -19.90 12.94 7.45
CA PRO A 150 -20.51 11.64 7.21
C PRO A 150 -19.71 10.86 6.15
N GLY A 151 -19.77 9.53 6.23
CA GLY A 151 -19.17 8.65 5.23
C GLY A 151 -19.80 8.86 3.84
N GLY A 152 -18.97 8.78 2.81
CA GLY A 152 -19.38 8.98 1.42
C GLY A 152 -19.55 7.66 0.63
N PHE A 153 -19.94 6.57 1.27
CA PHE A 153 -19.95 5.21 0.70
C PHE A 153 -20.56 5.10 -0.70
N ALA A 154 -21.76 5.65 -0.90
CA ALA A 154 -22.43 5.58 -2.19
C ALA A 154 -21.66 6.32 -3.30
N TRP A 155 -21.06 7.45 -2.98
CA TRP A 155 -20.24 8.21 -3.91
C TRP A 155 -18.94 7.50 -4.25
N ASP A 156 -18.32 6.89 -3.26
CA ASP A 156 -17.09 6.13 -3.41
C ASP A 156 -17.29 4.91 -4.34
N ILE A 157 -18.42 4.22 -4.22
CA ILE A 157 -18.78 3.10 -5.12
C ILE A 157 -18.98 3.59 -6.56
N VAL A 158 -19.65 4.73 -6.76
CA VAL A 158 -19.82 5.31 -8.10
C VAL A 158 -18.47 5.65 -8.73
N LEU A 159 -17.56 6.23 -7.96
CA LEU A 159 -16.20 6.53 -8.42
C LEU A 159 -15.42 5.24 -8.74
N LEU A 160 -15.49 4.24 -7.87
CA LEU A 160 -14.85 2.94 -8.08
C LEU A 160 -15.36 2.26 -9.36
N GLY A 161 -16.67 2.23 -9.56
CA GLY A 161 -17.28 1.69 -10.78
C GLY A 161 -16.85 2.44 -12.04
N THR A 162 -16.83 3.77 -11.98
CA THR A 162 -16.40 4.62 -13.10
C THR A 162 -14.93 4.40 -13.44
N THR A 163 -14.05 4.39 -12.44
CA THR A 163 -12.60 4.16 -12.65
C THR A 163 -12.32 2.74 -13.15
N THR A 164 -13.04 1.74 -12.66
CA THR A 164 -12.95 0.35 -13.13
C THR A 164 -13.36 0.23 -14.59
N ALA A 165 -14.46 0.90 -14.99
CA ALA A 165 -14.89 0.93 -16.40
C ALA A 165 -13.86 1.62 -17.30
N LEU A 166 -13.29 2.75 -16.86
CA LEU A 166 -12.20 3.42 -17.59
C LEU A 166 -10.97 2.53 -17.73
N CYS A 167 -10.58 1.84 -16.66
CA CYS A 167 -9.48 0.87 -16.69
C CYS A 167 -9.75 -0.26 -17.71
N GLY A 168 -10.99 -0.76 -17.77
CA GLY A 168 -11.40 -1.76 -18.75
C GLY A 168 -11.27 -1.25 -20.20
N ILE A 169 -11.70 -0.01 -20.47
CA ILE A 169 -11.58 0.61 -21.80
C ILE A 169 -10.10 0.80 -22.18
N LEU A 170 -9.26 1.20 -21.23
CA LEU A 170 -7.84 1.39 -21.44
C LEU A 170 -7.04 0.08 -21.37
N GLY A 171 -7.68 -1.03 -20.95
CA GLY A 171 -7.04 -2.34 -20.79
C GLY A 171 -5.89 -2.33 -19.80
N ILE A 172 -6.04 -1.56 -18.74
CA ILE A 172 -5.15 -1.51 -17.57
C ILE A 172 -5.85 -2.18 -16.37
N PRO A 173 -5.10 -2.81 -15.45
CA PRO A 173 -5.70 -3.40 -14.26
C PRO A 173 -6.43 -2.33 -13.43
N PRO A 174 -7.66 -2.58 -12.99
CA PRO A 174 -8.32 -1.68 -12.06
C PRO A 174 -7.63 -1.74 -10.69
N ALA A 175 -7.63 -0.61 -9.99
CA ALA A 175 -7.12 -0.50 -8.62
C ALA A 175 -8.27 -0.29 -7.64
N ASN A 176 -8.13 -0.85 -6.45
CA ASN A 176 -9.06 -0.70 -5.35
C ASN A 176 -8.31 -0.24 -4.08
N GLY A 177 -9.05 0.25 -3.08
CA GLY A 177 -8.49 0.55 -1.77
C GLY A 177 -8.05 -0.73 -1.06
N LEU A 178 -6.84 -0.73 -0.49
CA LEU A 178 -6.31 -1.87 0.25
C LEU A 178 -6.59 -1.72 1.74
N LEU A 179 -7.13 -2.76 2.34
CA LEU A 179 -7.50 -2.84 3.76
C LEU A 179 -6.39 -2.39 4.72
N PRO A 180 -5.10 -2.81 4.59
CA PRO A 180 -4.10 -2.39 5.56
C PRO A 180 -3.68 -0.93 5.42
N GLN A 181 -3.71 -0.37 4.22
CA GLN A 181 -3.19 0.96 3.94
C GLN A 181 -4.13 2.08 4.38
N ALA A 182 -5.44 1.91 4.20
CA ALA A 182 -6.42 2.91 4.55
C ALA A 182 -6.52 3.16 6.07
N PRO A 183 -6.63 2.14 6.93
CA PRO A 183 -6.58 2.32 8.38
C PRO A 183 -5.25 2.88 8.89
N LEU A 184 -4.11 2.39 8.36
CA LEU A 184 -2.79 2.91 8.74
C LEU A 184 -2.63 4.39 8.39
N HIS A 185 -3.16 4.80 7.23
CA HIS A 185 -3.18 6.20 6.85
C HIS A 185 -4.05 7.04 7.80
N SER A 186 -5.23 6.55 8.16
CA SER A 186 -6.10 7.22 9.13
C SER A 186 -5.45 7.32 10.50
N GLU A 187 -4.75 6.27 10.95
CA GLU A 187 -4.02 6.27 12.22
C GLU A 187 -2.88 7.32 12.23
N SER A 188 -2.11 7.42 11.13
CA SER A 188 -1.03 8.40 11.02
C SER A 188 -1.50 9.86 11.02
N LEU A 189 -2.76 10.10 10.70
CA LEU A 189 -3.38 11.44 10.74
C LEU A 189 -4.08 11.75 12.07
N MET A 190 -4.04 10.86 13.06
CA MET A 190 -4.69 11.10 14.35
C MET A 190 -3.95 12.17 15.16
N HIS A 191 -4.72 13.07 15.75
CA HIS A 191 -4.24 14.11 16.65
C HIS A 191 -5.18 14.27 17.86
N THR A 192 -4.67 14.87 18.91
CA THR A 192 -5.46 15.20 20.10
C THR A 192 -5.88 16.66 20.06
N GLU A 193 -7.17 16.90 20.04
CA GLU A 193 -7.79 18.24 20.09
C GLU A 193 -8.36 18.49 21.48
N LYS A 194 -8.20 19.72 22.01
CA LYS A 194 -8.79 20.11 23.28
C LYS A 194 -10.12 20.81 23.02
N GLU A 195 -11.21 20.17 23.41
CA GLU A 195 -12.54 20.76 23.34
C GLU A 195 -12.95 21.30 24.72
N GLN A 196 -13.46 22.52 24.75
CA GLN A 196 -14.06 23.12 25.95
C GLN A 196 -15.57 22.91 25.89
N ARG A 197 -16.11 22.29 26.95
CA ARG A 197 -17.57 22.14 27.11
C ARG A 197 -17.99 22.84 28.39
N THR A 198 -19.04 23.63 28.29
CA THR A 198 -19.70 24.21 29.44
C THR A 198 -20.61 23.16 30.05
N ILE A 199 -20.34 22.77 31.25
CA ILE A 199 -21.19 21.87 32.07
C ILE A 199 -21.78 22.66 33.22
N THR A 200 -23.08 22.45 33.43
CA THR A 200 -23.77 23.03 34.60
C THR A 200 -23.70 22.06 35.76
N VAL A 201 -22.89 22.38 36.76
CA VAL A 201 -22.78 21.61 38.00
C VAL A 201 -23.31 22.50 39.15
N ASP A 202 -24.31 22.01 39.87
CA ASP A 202 -24.96 22.71 41.00
C ASP A 202 -25.52 24.11 40.65
N GLY A 203 -25.95 24.33 39.40
CA GLY A 203 -26.48 25.60 38.91
C GLY A 203 -25.43 26.62 38.50
N GLU A 204 -24.16 26.31 38.56
CA GLU A 204 -23.05 27.11 38.05
C GLU A 204 -22.50 26.55 36.74
N GLU A 205 -22.26 27.43 35.76
CA GLU A 205 -21.59 27.06 34.52
C GLU A 205 -20.08 26.90 34.71
N LYS A 206 -19.56 25.69 34.56
CA LYS A 206 -18.12 25.40 34.59
C LYS A 206 -17.64 25.00 33.19
N ILE A 207 -16.52 25.56 32.76
CA ILE A 207 -15.84 25.18 31.52
C ILE A 207 -14.89 24.03 31.85
N GLU A 208 -15.18 22.86 31.32
CA GLU A 208 -14.30 21.69 31.40
C GLU A 208 -13.63 21.42 30.06
N THR A 209 -12.32 21.14 30.10
CA THR A 209 -11.52 20.87 28.91
C THR A 209 -11.34 19.38 28.74
N TYR A 210 -11.87 18.83 27.68
CA TYR A 210 -11.74 17.41 27.32
C TYR A 210 -10.72 17.23 26.18
N GLU A 211 -9.92 16.19 26.27
CA GLU A 211 -9.04 15.78 25.18
C GLU A 211 -9.79 14.78 24.28
N VAL A 212 -10.03 15.16 23.03
CA VAL A 212 -10.71 14.33 22.04
C VAL A 212 -9.69 13.95 20.96
N LYS A 213 -9.60 12.66 20.66
CA LYS A 213 -8.80 12.18 19.54
C LYS A 213 -9.62 12.27 18.26
N ARG A 214 -9.05 12.86 17.23
CA ARG A 214 -9.67 13.01 15.91
C ARG A 214 -8.64 12.83 14.80
N VAL A 215 -9.11 12.47 13.60
CA VAL A 215 -8.29 12.40 12.39
C VAL A 215 -8.33 13.75 11.67
N TYR A 216 -7.20 14.17 11.10
CA TYR A 216 -7.18 15.32 10.18
C TYR A 216 -7.89 14.97 8.88
N GLU A 217 -9.11 15.50 8.69
CA GLU A 217 -9.87 15.34 7.45
C GLU A 217 -9.29 16.25 6.37
N GLN A 218 -8.38 15.72 5.57
CA GLN A 218 -7.71 16.43 4.50
C GLN A 218 -7.57 15.54 3.26
N ARG A 219 -7.31 16.14 2.09
CA ARG A 219 -7.18 15.42 0.82
C ARG A 219 -5.78 15.54 0.20
N TRP A 220 -4.90 16.31 0.83
CA TRP A 220 -3.57 16.58 0.31
C TRP A 220 -2.69 15.34 0.25
N SER A 221 -2.72 14.51 1.27
CA SER A 221 -1.91 13.29 1.30
C SER A 221 -2.33 12.29 0.22
N ALA A 222 -3.63 12.11 -0.01
CA ALA A 222 -4.14 11.25 -1.07
C ALA A 222 -3.77 11.79 -2.46
N PHE A 223 -3.87 13.10 -2.66
CA PHE A 223 -3.47 13.76 -3.91
C PHE A 223 -1.96 13.62 -4.15
N LEU A 224 -1.12 13.91 -3.16
CA LEU A 224 0.33 13.78 -3.26
C LEU A 224 0.76 12.34 -3.49
N HIS A 225 0.13 11.36 -2.82
CA HIS A 225 0.38 9.95 -3.04
C HIS A 225 0.10 9.55 -4.50
N SER A 226 -1.04 9.93 -5.03
CA SER A 226 -1.40 9.66 -6.44
C SER A 226 -0.45 10.37 -7.42
N ALA A 227 -0.05 11.61 -7.12
CA ALA A 227 0.91 12.37 -7.92
C ALA A 227 2.28 11.71 -7.95
N VAL A 228 2.76 11.21 -6.80
CA VAL A 228 4.04 10.48 -6.72
C VAL A 228 3.96 9.16 -7.51
N ILE A 229 2.87 8.40 -7.40
CA ILE A 229 2.67 7.19 -8.22
C ILE A 229 2.72 7.54 -9.71
N PHE A 230 2.07 8.63 -10.10
CA PHE A 230 2.09 9.09 -11.50
C PHE A 230 3.51 9.47 -11.97
N LEU A 231 4.32 10.08 -11.11
CA LEU A 231 5.72 10.38 -11.42
C LEU A 231 6.55 9.10 -11.68
N PHE A 232 6.23 7.98 -11.03
CA PHE A 232 6.91 6.70 -11.25
C PHE A 232 6.68 6.10 -12.64
N ILE A 233 5.73 6.61 -13.43
CA ILE A 233 5.57 6.24 -14.85
C ILE A 233 6.72 6.76 -15.71
N SER A 234 7.43 7.80 -15.24
CA SER A 234 8.55 8.37 -16.01
C SER A 234 9.78 7.45 -16.02
N PRO A 235 10.55 7.42 -17.13
CA PRO A 235 11.67 6.48 -17.31
C PRO A 235 12.72 6.47 -16.19
N PRO A 236 13.13 7.60 -15.61
CA PRO A 236 14.14 7.58 -14.55
C PRO A 236 13.64 6.89 -13.28
N PHE A 237 12.38 7.12 -12.88
CA PHE A 237 11.82 6.49 -11.70
C PHE A 237 11.48 5.00 -11.94
N MET A 238 11.09 4.63 -13.17
CA MET A 238 10.93 3.23 -13.54
C MET A 238 12.24 2.45 -13.42
N LYS A 239 13.38 3.05 -13.79
CA LYS A 239 14.69 2.44 -13.57
C LYS A 239 14.99 2.20 -12.10
N VAL A 240 14.65 3.15 -11.23
CA VAL A 240 14.80 2.99 -9.77
C VAL A 240 13.95 1.85 -9.24
N LEU A 241 12.67 1.75 -9.67
CA LEU A 241 11.81 0.62 -9.33
C LEU A 241 12.40 -0.71 -9.79
N GLY A 242 13.01 -0.75 -10.98
CA GLY A 242 13.66 -1.95 -11.52
C GLY A 242 14.89 -2.41 -10.73
N LEU A 243 15.43 -1.60 -9.83
CA LEU A 243 16.50 -2.01 -8.91
C LEU A 243 15.97 -2.80 -7.71
N THR A 244 14.66 -2.82 -7.48
CA THR A 244 14.05 -3.48 -6.32
C THR A 244 14.11 -5.01 -6.47
N PRO A 245 14.84 -5.73 -5.59
CA PRO A 245 14.84 -7.18 -5.59
C PRO A 245 13.46 -7.72 -5.18
N THR A 246 13.01 -8.80 -5.79
CA THR A 246 11.74 -9.46 -5.42
C THR A 246 11.76 -10.00 -3.99
N SER A 247 12.94 -10.34 -3.47
CA SER A 247 13.13 -10.74 -2.07
C SER A 247 12.71 -9.66 -1.07
N VAL A 248 12.92 -8.38 -1.40
CA VAL A 248 12.47 -7.26 -0.54
C VAL A 248 10.94 -7.20 -0.47
N LEU A 249 10.24 -7.50 -1.58
CA LEU A 249 8.78 -7.61 -1.58
C LEU A 249 8.30 -8.78 -0.73
N ALA A 250 8.99 -9.95 -0.82
CA ALA A 250 8.69 -11.08 0.05
C ALA A 250 8.83 -10.69 1.54
N GLY A 251 9.88 -9.96 1.91
CA GLY A 251 10.08 -9.44 3.26
C GLY A 251 9.00 -8.47 3.70
N LEU A 252 8.54 -7.60 2.80
CA LEU A 252 7.43 -6.68 3.08
C LEU A 252 6.11 -7.44 3.31
N PHE A 253 5.83 -8.48 2.50
CA PHE A 253 4.66 -9.33 2.72
C PHE A 253 4.74 -10.07 4.06
N MET A 254 5.90 -10.57 4.46
CA MET A 254 6.09 -11.18 5.79
C MET A 254 5.82 -10.17 6.91
N PHE A 255 6.34 -8.95 6.79
CA PHE A 255 6.10 -7.88 7.76
C PHE A 255 4.61 -7.52 7.87
N MET A 256 3.90 -7.37 6.74
CA MET A 256 2.46 -7.13 6.76
C MET A 256 1.66 -8.31 7.35
N GLY A 257 2.14 -9.53 7.15
CA GLY A 257 1.54 -10.72 7.73
C GLY A 257 1.71 -10.83 9.24
N GLU A 258 2.77 -10.24 9.79
CA GLU A 258 3.00 -10.16 11.24
C GLU A 258 2.11 -9.08 11.88
N GLN A 259 1.86 -7.98 11.18
CA GLN A 259 1.02 -6.88 11.66
C GLN A 259 -0.49 -7.16 11.57
N SER A 260 -0.93 -8.17 10.81
CA SER A 260 -2.34 -8.54 10.60
C SER A 260 -2.82 -9.63 11.58
#